data_37676211bed6a4b0f78db188357e9ea4
#
_entry.id   37676211bed6a4b0f78db188357e9ea4
#
_cell.length_a   1.000
_cell.length_b   1.000
_cell.length_c   1.000
_cell.angle_alpha   90.00
_cell.angle_beta   90.00
_cell.angle_gamma   90.00
#
_symmetry.space_group_name_H-M   'P 1'
#
loop_
_entity.id
_entity.type
_entity.pdbx_description
1 polymer ?
#
loop_
_entity_poly.entity_id
_entity_poly.type
_entity_poly.pdbx_seq_one_letter_code
_entity_poly.pdbx_strand_id
1 'polypeptide(L)'
;MIIFVYDKTFEGLLTAVFDAYSRRTFPDLLVTEGEPFPLFYDEAIRIYTDDRKAERVWKGLEKKISKSSLSGLTVTWLSELPEVDLLLFRYIRKAIDAPATIEFNLGDPDILETAKIWKKVNNERLRVMQFFRFQKAADGTYFAAIAPIYNVLPLVLPYAQDRFADQQWLIYDLKREYGYYXXXXIR
;
A
#
# COMPACT_ATOMS: atom_id res chain seq x y z
N MET A 1 8.95 24.22 5.61
CA MET A 1 8.62 22.83 5.24
C MET A 1 8.45 21.99 6.50
N ILE A 2 7.34 21.30 6.61
CA ILE A 2 7.02 20.43 7.75
C ILE A 2 7.23 18.98 7.30
N ILE A 3 7.98 18.22 8.09
CA ILE A 3 8.26 16.82 7.81
C ILE A 3 7.58 15.94 8.85
N PHE A 4 6.90 14.90 8.40
CA PHE A 4 6.47 13.82 9.30
C PHE A 4 7.39 12.63 9.08
N VAL A 5 7.86 12.05 10.18
CA VAL A 5 8.76 10.88 10.15
C VAL A 5 7.98 9.69 10.67
N TYR A 6 7.94 8.61 9.90
CA TYR A 6 7.11 7.46 10.26
C TYR A 6 7.77 6.17 9.83
N ASP A 7 7.15 5.04 10.14
CA ASP A 7 7.75 3.71 9.95
C ASP A 7 7.52 3.12 8.55
N LYS A 8 6.91 3.88 7.64
CA LYS A 8 6.67 3.44 6.26
C LYS A 8 5.74 2.24 6.16
N THR A 9 4.81 2.10 7.09
CA THR A 9 3.72 1.13 6.98
C THR A 9 2.47 1.86 6.54
N PHE A 10 1.50 1.09 5.98
CA PHE A 10 0.23 1.71 5.59
C PHE A 10 -0.52 2.22 6.82
N GLU A 11 -0.47 1.46 7.91
CA GLU A 11 -1.07 1.89 9.17
C GLU A 11 -0.40 3.16 9.68
N GLY A 12 0.91 3.27 9.47
CA GLY A 12 1.64 4.48 9.83
C GLY A 12 1.20 5.68 8.99
N LEU A 13 0.95 5.46 7.70
CA LEU A 13 0.43 6.52 6.84
C LEU A 13 -0.93 7.00 7.33
N LEU A 14 -1.83 6.08 7.65
CA LEU A 14 -3.15 6.45 8.17
C LEU A 14 -3.04 7.16 9.52
N THR A 15 -2.10 6.72 10.36
CA THR A 15 -1.84 7.40 11.63
C THR A 15 -1.36 8.83 11.39
N ALA A 16 -0.50 9.01 10.38
CA ALA A 16 -0.01 10.35 10.05
C ALA A 16 -1.16 11.26 9.63
N VAL A 17 -2.14 10.72 8.89
CA VAL A 17 -3.33 11.50 8.53
C VAL A 17 -4.08 11.92 9.80
N PHE A 18 -4.32 10.97 10.71
CA PHE A 18 -5.00 11.28 11.96
C PHE A 18 -4.27 12.38 12.73
N ASP A 19 -2.96 12.22 12.88
CA ASP A 19 -2.17 13.17 13.66
C ASP A 19 -2.15 14.55 13.00
N ALA A 20 -2.17 14.60 11.67
CA ALA A 20 -2.18 15.89 10.98
C ALA A 20 -3.46 16.66 11.31
N TYR A 21 -4.61 16.00 11.32
CA TYR A 21 -5.86 16.64 11.69
C TYR A 21 -5.89 17.01 13.17
N SER A 22 -5.42 16.12 14.02
CA SER A 22 -5.41 16.37 15.46
C SER A 22 -4.52 17.56 15.81
N ARG A 23 -3.37 17.66 15.18
CA ARG A 23 -2.43 18.75 15.42
C ARG A 23 -2.75 20.01 14.63
N ARG A 24 -3.63 19.88 13.63
CA ARG A 24 -3.88 20.97 12.66
C ARG A 24 -2.59 21.39 11.97
N THR A 25 -1.74 20.42 11.69
CA THR A 25 -0.44 20.63 11.06
C THR A 25 -0.26 19.54 10.02
N PHE A 26 -0.09 19.93 8.76
CA PHE A 26 -0.05 18.97 7.65
C PHE A 26 1.36 18.94 7.07
N PRO A 27 1.88 17.76 6.76
CA PRO A 27 3.25 17.66 6.28
C PRO A 27 3.39 18.07 4.83
N ASP A 28 4.54 18.63 4.52
CA ASP A 28 4.96 18.83 3.14
C ASP A 28 5.72 17.60 2.62
N LEU A 29 6.23 16.78 3.53
CA LEU A 29 7.05 15.64 3.17
C LEU A 29 6.88 14.55 4.22
N LEU A 30 6.85 13.30 3.75
CA LEU A 30 6.87 12.12 4.62
C LEU A 30 8.24 11.46 4.45
N VAL A 31 8.90 11.19 5.57
CA VAL A 31 10.23 10.60 5.58
C VAL A 31 10.18 9.31 6.40
N THR A 32 10.79 8.27 5.88
CA THR A 32 10.89 7.00 6.60
C THR A 32 11.93 7.11 7.71
N GLU A 33 11.64 6.53 8.87
CA GLU A 33 12.60 6.48 9.97
C GLU A 33 13.94 5.95 9.47
N GLY A 34 15.00 6.65 9.84
CA GLY A 34 16.35 6.26 9.45
C GLY A 34 16.83 6.84 8.13
N GLU A 35 15.93 7.43 7.35
CA GLU A 35 16.31 8.06 6.10
C GLU A 35 16.73 9.51 6.34
N PRO A 36 17.61 10.05 5.49
CA PRO A 36 18.08 11.43 5.71
C PRO A 36 16.98 12.45 5.45
N PHE A 37 17.06 13.55 6.19
CA PHE A 37 16.17 14.69 6.03
C PHE A 37 16.71 15.64 4.95
N PRO A 38 15.84 16.46 4.36
CA PRO A 38 16.33 17.58 3.54
C PRO A 38 17.22 18.49 4.38
N LEU A 39 18.10 19.24 3.70
CA LEU A 39 19.00 20.16 4.39
C LEU A 39 18.26 21.21 5.18
N PHE A 40 17.14 21.70 4.64
CA PHE A 40 16.40 22.80 5.26
C PHE A 40 14.96 22.38 5.48
N TYR A 41 14.50 22.53 6.71
CA TYR A 41 13.11 22.29 7.09
C TYR A 41 12.84 23.06 8.37
N ASP A 42 11.56 23.33 8.63
CA ASP A 42 11.17 24.08 9.81
C ASP A 42 10.93 23.18 11.02
N GLU A 43 10.31 22.03 10.80
CA GLU A 43 9.92 21.16 11.89
C GLU A 43 9.83 19.73 11.38
N ALA A 44 10.29 18.78 12.18
CA ALA A 44 10.13 17.36 11.92
C ALA A 44 9.35 16.75 13.08
N ILE A 45 8.24 16.11 12.77
CA ILE A 45 7.34 15.54 13.77
C ILE A 45 7.35 14.02 13.60
N ARG A 46 7.64 13.32 14.68
CA ARG A 46 7.64 11.86 14.66
C ARG A 46 6.21 11.36 14.84
N ILE A 47 5.83 10.43 13.96
CA ILE A 47 4.51 9.80 14.00
C ILE A 47 4.70 8.37 14.52
N TYR A 48 3.97 8.02 15.56
CA TYR A 48 4.02 6.69 16.16
C TYR A 48 2.78 5.93 15.69
N THR A 49 3.00 4.86 14.93
CA THR A 49 1.90 4.08 14.37
C THR A 49 0.97 3.59 15.47
N ASP A 50 -0.31 3.83 15.29
CA ASP A 50 -1.35 3.51 16.26
C ASP A 50 -2.54 2.93 15.48
N ASP A 51 -2.82 1.66 15.73
CA ASP A 51 -3.85 0.96 14.96
C ASP A 51 -5.24 1.55 15.15
N ARG A 52 -5.54 2.08 16.34
CA ARG A 52 -6.85 2.70 16.58
C ARG A 52 -7.01 3.98 15.76
N LYS A 53 -5.95 4.79 15.71
CA LYS A 53 -5.99 6.00 14.89
C LYS A 53 -6.12 5.65 13.41
N ALA A 54 -5.37 4.64 12.96
CA ALA A 54 -5.43 4.21 11.58
C ALA A 54 -6.84 3.73 11.24
N GLU A 55 -7.45 2.96 12.13
CA GLU A 55 -8.79 2.44 11.90
C GLU A 55 -9.82 3.57 11.84
N ARG A 56 -9.66 4.60 12.68
CA ARG A 56 -10.56 5.75 12.64
C ARG A 56 -10.52 6.45 11.27
N VAL A 57 -9.31 6.62 10.74
CA VAL A 57 -9.17 7.23 9.40
C VAL A 57 -9.81 6.35 8.35
N TRP A 58 -9.57 5.05 8.41
CA TRP A 58 -10.10 4.11 7.42
C TRP A 58 -11.63 4.11 7.44
N LYS A 59 -12.23 4.09 8.62
CA LYS A 59 -13.67 4.12 8.74
C LYS A 59 -14.26 5.43 8.21
N GLY A 60 -13.54 6.52 8.43
CA GLY A 60 -13.96 7.80 7.86
C GLY A 60 -13.95 7.77 6.34
N LEU A 61 -12.94 7.15 5.76
CA LEU A 61 -12.85 7.00 4.31
C LEU A 61 -13.98 6.13 3.76
N GLU A 62 -14.39 5.10 4.50
CA GLU A 62 -15.47 4.22 4.06
C GLU A 62 -16.76 4.99 3.82
N LYS A 63 -16.93 6.12 4.48
CA LYS A 63 -18.11 6.96 4.31
C LYS A 63 -17.98 7.91 3.13
N LYS A 64 -16.78 8.04 2.57
CA LYS A 64 -16.50 9.04 1.54
C LYS A 64 -16.25 8.45 0.17
N ILE A 65 -15.71 7.25 0.09
CA ILE A 65 -15.39 6.62 -1.19
C ILE A 65 -15.86 5.17 -1.18
N SER A 66 -15.97 4.60 -2.38
CA SER A 66 -16.46 3.24 -2.55
C SER A 66 -15.45 2.20 -2.07
N LYS A 67 -15.93 0.97 -1.88
CA LYS A 67 -15.04 -0.15 -1.56
C LYS A 67 -13.97 -0.35 -2.63
N SER A 68 -14.33 -0.14 -3.88
CA SER A 68 -13.38 -0.26 -4.99
C SER A 68 -12.25 0.76 -4.84
N SER A 69 -12.60 2.01 -4.53
CA SER A 69 -11.58 3.05 -4.35
C SER A 69 -10.74 2.80 -3.10
N LEU A 70 -11.36 2.30 -2.02
CA LEU A 70 -10.58 1.93 -0.82
C LEU A 70 -9.55 0.87 -1.16
N SER A 71 -9.98 -0.17 -1.88
CA SER A 71 -9.05 -1.22 -2.30
C SER A 71 -7.97 -0.62 -3.19
N GLY A 72 -8.35 0.33 -4.04
CA GLY A 72 -7.38 1.01 -4.91
C GLY A 72 -6.28 1.71 -4.15
N LEU A 73 -6.58 2.25 -2.96
CA LEU A 73 -5.55 2.90 -2.15
C LEU A 73 -4.50 1.89 -1.68
N THR A 74 -4.95 0.73 -1.20
CA THR A 74 -4.01 -0.29 -0.74
C THR A 74 -3.20 -0.88 -1.90
N VAL A 75 -3.84 -1.05 -3.06
CA VAL A 75 -3.13 -1.53 -4.24
C VAL A 75 -2.08 -0.52 -4.68
N THR A 76 -2.44 0.76 -4.69
CA THR A 76 -1.50 1.82 -5.08
C THR A 76 -0.31 1.86 -4.12
N TRP A 77 -0.55 1.66 -2.82
CA TRP A 77 0.52 1.58 -1.83
C TRP A 77 1.55 0.51 -2.20
N LEU A 78 1.08 -0.61 -2.74
CA LEU A 78 1.95 -1.73 -3.09
C LEU A 78 2.84 -1.45 -4.30
N SER A 79 2.63 -0.31 -4.99
CA SER A 79 3.55 0.07 -6.06
C SER A 79 4.94 0.35 -5.53
N GLU A 80 5.05 0.81 -4.28
CA GLU A 80 6.31 1.17 -3.66
C GLU A 80 7.08 2.24 -4.44
N LEU A 81 6.35 3.02 -5.24
CA LEU A 81 6.96 4.09 -6.01
C LEU A 81 7.41 5.23 -5.09
N PRO A 82 8.47 5.96 -5.47
CA PRO A 82 8.86 7.12 -4.68
C PRO A 82 7.71 8.09 -4.50
N GLU A 83 7.54 8.56 -3.27
CA GLU A 83 6.52 9.55 -2.90
C GLU A 83 5.08 9.09 -3.11
N VAL A 84 4.86 7.77 -3.30
CA VAL A 84 3.49 7.28 -3.38
C VAL A 84 2.77 7.51 -2.05
N ASP A 85 3.51 7.46 -0.94
CA ASP A 85 2.91 7.71 0.36
C ASP A 85 2.37 9.14 0.46
N LEU A 86 3.12 10.13 -0.01
CA LEU A 86 2.65 11.51 0.04
C LEU A 86 1.46 11.71 -0.92
N LEU A 87 1.50 11.07 -2.07
CA LEU A 87 0.36 11.09 -2.99
C LEU A 87 -0.91 10.55 -2.31
N LEU A 88 -0.80 9.40 -1.64
CA LEU A 88 -1.94 8.81 -0.94
C LEU A 88 -2.38 9.66 0.23
N PHE A 89 -1.43 10.28 0.94
CA PHE A 89 -1.78 11.21 2.02
C PHE A 89 -2.66 12.33 1.46
N ARG A 90 -2.26 12.93 0.33
CA ARG A 90 -3.04 14.01 -0.26
C ARG A 90 -4.40 13.54 -0.74
N TYR A 91 -4.46 12.35 -1.34
CA TYR A 91 -5.74 11.77 -1.77
C TYR A 91 -6.68 11.62 -0.58
N ILE A 92 -6.17 11.04 0.50
CA ILE A 92 -6.99 10.77 1.69
C ILE A 92 -7.49 12.08 2.30
N ARG A 93 -6.61 13.06 2.39
CA ARG A 93 -6.99 14.36 2.92
C ARG A 93 -8.09 15.00 2.07
N LYS A 94 -7.93 14.96 0.76
CA LYS A 94 -8.95 15.52 -0.14
C LYS A 94 -10.28 14.78 0.00
N ALA A 95 -10.22 13.46 0.12
CA ALA A 95 -11.44 12.66 0.29
C ALA A 95 -12.16 13.02 1.58
N ILE A 96 -11.41 13.16 2.67
CA ILE A 96 -12.01 13.49 3.97
C ILE A 96 -12.59 14.90 3.97
N ASP A 97 -11.90 15.86 3.37
CA ASP A 97 -12.30 17.26 3.40
C ASP A 97 -13.46 17.57 2.45
N ALA A 98 -13.64 16.79 1.41
CA ALA A 98 -14.62 17.10 0.38
C ALA A 98 -16.06 16.93 0.88
N PRO A 99 -16.98 17.80 0.46
CA PRO A 99 -18.39 17.63 0.85
C PRO A 99 -19.08 16.49 0.10
N ALA A 100 -18.52 16.07 -1.03
CA ALA A 100 -19.05 14.95 -1.82
C ALA A 100 -17.89 14.09 -2.27
N THR A 101 -18.21 12.90 -2.79
CA THR A 101 -17.13 11.98 -3.19
C THR A 101 -16.28 12.59 -4.30
N ILE A 102 -14.97 12.37 -4.21
CA ILE A 102 -14.01 12.87 -5.20
C ILE A 102 -13.48 11.77 -6.09
N GLU A 103 -13.91 10.52 -5.86
CA GLU A 103 -13.18 9.37 -6.40
C GLU A 103 -13.16 9.33 -7.92
N PHE A 104 -14.09 10.01 -8.60
CA PHE A 104 -14.13 10.02 -10.05
C PHE A 104 -13.71 11.36 -10.65
N ASN A 105 -13.20 12.26 -9.82
CA ASN A 105 -12.77 13.57 -10.31
C ASN A 105 -11.37 13.49 -10.89
N LEU A 106 -11.28 12.99 -12.12
CA LEU A 106 -10.01 12.83 -12.81
C LEU A 106 -9.36 14.15 -13.23
N GLY A 107 -10.08 15.26 -13.04
CA GLY A 107 -9.47 16.58 -13.21
C GLY A 107 -8.51 16.94 -12.09
N ASP A 108 -8.62 16.27 -10.94
CA ASP A 108 -7.68 16.48 -9.85
C ASP A 108 -6.42 15.63 -10.09
N PRO A 109 -5.24 16.23 -10.09
CA PRO A 109 -4.02 15.48 -10.41
C PRO A 109 -3.72 14.34 -9.44
N ASP A 110 -4.08 14.45 -8.16
CA ASP A 110 -3.82 13.36 -7.22
C ASP A 110 -4.76 12.18 -7.48
N ILE A 111 -6.01 12.47 -7.80
CA ILE A 111 -6.97 11.41 -8.14
C ILE A 111 -6.52 10.70 -9.42
N LEU A 112 -6.14 11.46 -10.42
CA LEU A 112 -5.69 10.90 -11.70
C LEU A 112 -4.45 10.05 -11.52
N GLU A 113 -3.46 10.55 -10.79
CA GLU A 113 -2.20 9.82 -10.62
C GLU A 113 -2.43 8.54 -9.85
N THR A 114 -3.26 8.58 -8.81
CA THR A 114 -3.59 7.37 -8.04
C THR A 114 -4.25 6.33 -8.95
N ALA A 115 -5.16 6.75 -9.80
CA ALA A 115 -5.82 5.84 -10.74
C ALA A 115 -4.82 5.20 -11.70
N LYS A 116 -3.86 5.99 -12.20
CA LYS A 116 -2.85 5.48 -13.10
C LYS A 116 -1.96 4.44 -12.43
N ILE A 117 -1.54 4.71 -11.20
CA ILE A 117 -0.66 3.78 -10.49
C ILE A 117 -1.42 2.50 -10.15
N TRP A 118 -2.66 2.64 -9.70
CA TRP A 118 -3.50 1.48 -9.41
C TRP A 118 -3.59 0.57 -10.64
N LYS A 119 -3.79 1.15 -11.81
CA LYS A 119 -3.89 0.38 -13.04
C LYS A 119 -2.57 -0.37 -13.32
N LYS A 120 -1.43 0.31 -13.13
CA LYS A 120 -0.14 -0.33 -13.36
C LYS A 120 0.07 -1.52 -12.43
N VAL A 121 -0.25 -1.36 -11.14
CA VAL A 121 -0.07 -2.44 -10.17
C VAL A 121 -1.03 -3.59 -10.50
N ASN A 122 -2.27 -3.27 -10.82
CA ASN A 122 -3.25 -4.30 -11.16
C ASN A 122 -2.85 -5.07 -12.41
N ASN A 123 -2.31 -4.39 -13.41
CA ASN A 123 -1.82 -5.07 -14.61
C ASN A 123 -0.66 -6.01 -14.28
N GLU A 124 0.22 -5.60 -13.37
CA GLU A 124 1.32 -6.47 -12.96
C GLU A 124 0.79 -7.69 -12.20
N ARG A 125 -0.22 -7.49 -11.35
CA ARG A 125 -0.86 -8.61 -10.66
C ARG A 125 -1.40 -9.62 -11.67
N LEU A 126 -2.10 -9.14 -12.68
CA LEU A 126 -2.67 -10.03 -13.70
C LEU A 126 -1.57 -10.75 -14.47
N ARG A 127 -0.49 -10.05 -14.80
CA ARG A 127 0.62 -10.66 -15.51
C ARG A 127 1.24 -11.79 -14.68
N VAL A 128 1.44 -11.53 -13.39
CA VAL A 128 2.02 -12.55 -12.51
C VAL A 128 1.08 -13.76 -12.41
N MET A 129 -0.22 -13.50 -12.20
CA MET A 129 -1.19 -14.61 -12.11
C MET A 129 -1.22 -15.43 -13.38
N GLN A 130 -1.02 -14.79 -14.51
CA GLN A 130 -1.08 -15.48 -15.81
C GLN A 130 0.16 -16.33 -16.10
N PHE A 131 1.32 -15.90 -15.62
CA PHE A 131 2.57 -16.50 -16.08
C PHE A 131 3.37 -17.24 -15.01
N PHE A 132 3.04 -17.10 -13.71
CA PHE A 132 3.81 -17.84 -12.73
C PHE A 132 3.43 -19.34 -12.78
N ARG A 133 4.38 -20.18 -12.42
CA ARG A 133 4.19 -21.62 -12.48
C ARG A 133 4.72 -22.27 -11.22
N PHE A 134 3.95 -23.21 -10.69
CA PHE A 134 4.39 -24.02 -9.57
C PHE A 134 5.20 -25.20 -10.07
N GLN A 135 6.27 -25.50 -9.35
CA GLN A 135 7.05 -26.72 -9.54
C GLN A 135 6.90 -27.54 -8.27
N LYS A 136 6.77 -28.85 -8.44
CA LYS A 136 6.61 -29.75 -7.30
C LYS A 136 7.99 -30.17 -6.80
N ALA A 137 8.26 -29.89 -5.54
CA ALA A 137 9.52 -30.30 -4.90
C ALA A 137 9.45 -31.77 -4.50
N ALA A 138 10.61 -32.32 -4.12
CA ALA A 138 10.71 -33.73 -3.77
C ALA A 138 9.84 -34.07 -2.55
N ASP A 139 9.64 -33.15 -1.63
CA ASP A 139 8.82 -33.37 -0.45
C ASP A 139 7.33 -33.18 -0.69
N GLY A 140 6.94 -32.90 -1.94
CA GLY A 140 5.55 -32.72 -2.28
C GLY A 140 5.06 -31.27 -2.24
N THR A 141 5.89 -30.34 -1.81
CA THR A 141 5.51 -28.93 -1.76
C THR A 141 5.53 -28.33 -3.16
N TYR A 142 4.53 -27.51 -3.47
CA TYR A 142 4.51 -26.76 -4.71
C TYR A 142 5.17 -25.41 -4.50
N PHE A 143 6.11 -25.08 -5.36
CA PHE A 143 6.95 -23.92 -5.21
C PHE A 143 6.89 -23.05 -6.45
N ALA A 144 6.73 -21.72 -6.27
CA ALA A 144 6.79 -20.75 -7.35
C ALA A 144 7.62 -19.55 -6.91
N ALA A 145 8.53 -19.13 -7.79
CA ALA A 145 9.32 -17.91 -7.56
C ALA A 145 8.88 -16.87 -8.57
N ILE A 146 8.68 -15.65 -8.09
CA ILE A 146 8.29 -14.52 -8.94
C ILE A 146 9.24 -13.37 -8.69
N ALA A 147 9.32 -12.44 -9.64
CA ALA A 147 10.14 -11.24 -9.50
C ALA A 147 9.36 -10.06 -10.09
N PRO A 148 8.25 -9.69 -9.49
CA PRO A 148 7.38 -8.67 -10.09
C PRO A 148 7.94 -7.27 -9.94
N ILE A 149 7.51 -6.38 -10.83
CA ILE A 149 7.90 -4.97 -10.78
C ILE A 149 7.37 -4.33 -9.50
N TYR A 150 6.10 -4.57 -9.18
CA TYR A 150 5.47 -4.03 -7.99
C TYR A 150 5.21 -5.15 -6.99
N ASN A 151 4.92 -4.79 -5.75
CA ASN A 151 4.74 -5.75 -4.67
C ASN A 151 3.35 -6.38 -4.76
N VAL A 152 3.16 -7.26 -5.74
CA VAL A 152 1.84 -7.83 -6.00
C VAL A 152 1.62 -9.19 -5.33
N LEU A 153 2.61 -9.70 -4.63
CA LEU A 153 2.45 -11.01 -4.00
C LEU A 153 1.23 -11.07 -3.08
N PRO A 154 0.97 -10.07 -2.22
CA PRO A 154 -0.24 -10.13 -1.39
C PRO A 154 -1.53 -10.18 -2.21
N LEU A 155 -1.51 -9.63 -3.42
CA LEU A 155 -2.70 -9.61 -4.27
C LEU A 155 -2.90 -10.92 -5.02
N VAL A 156 -1.83 -11.71 -5.17
CA VAL A 156 -1.88 -12.98 -5.88
C VAL A 156 -2.30 -14.13 -4.94
N LEU A 157 -2.12 -13.94 -3.63
CA LEU A 157 -2.38 -15.00 -2.65
C LEU A 157 -3.79 -15.58 -2.73
N PRO A 158 -4.86 -14.80 -2.83
CA PRO A 158 -6.20 -15.40 -2.90
C PRO A 158 -6.35 -16.36 -4.08
N TYR A 159 -5.76 -16.02 -5.22
CA TYR A 159 -5.79 -16.88 -6.38
C TYR A 159 -5.06 -18.20 -6.11
N ALA A 160 -3.87 -18.11 -5.49
CA ALA A 160 -3.10 -19.30 -5.18
C ALA A 160 -3.83 -20.18 -4.16
N GLN A 161 -4.44 -19.56 -3.16
CA GLN A 161 -5.18 -20.28 -2.14
C GLN A 161 -6.36 -21.03 -2.73
N ASP A 162 -7.10 -20.41 -3.65
CA ASP A 162 -8.23 -21.05 -4.30
C ASP A 162 -7.79 -22.20 -5.19
N ARG A 163 -6.75 -21.95 -5.98
CA ARG A 163 -6.34 -22.94 -6.98
C ARG A 163 -5.65 -24.16 -6.37
N PHE A 164 -4.95 -23.94 -5.25
CA PHE A 164 -4.17 -25.00 -4.62
C PHE A 164 -4.58 -25.20 -3.17
N ALA A 165 -5.90 -25.17 -2.92
CA ALA A 165 -6.45 -25.15 -1.57
C ALA A 165 -6.04 -26.34 -0.72
N ASP A 166 -5.91 -27.53 -1.34
CA ASP A 166 -5.58 -28.75 -0.63
C ASP A 166 -4.12 -29.18 -0.80
N GLN A 167 -3.27 -28.25 -1.25
CA GLN A 167 -1.86 -28.51 -1.46
C GLN A 167 -1.03 -27.69 -0.49
N GLN A 168 0.19 -28.16 -0.23
CA GLN A 168 1.18 -27.32 0.41
C GLN A 168 1.94 -26.56 -0.67
N TRP A 169 2.01 -25.23 -0.50
CA TRP A 169 2.63 -24.44 -1.53
C TRP A 169 3.41 -23.28 -0.93
N LEU A 170 4.36 -22.77 -1.69
CA LEU A 170 5.22 -21.65 -1.34
C LEU A 170 5.32 -20.74 -2.56
N ILE A 171 5.03 -19.45 -2.37
CA ILE A 171 5.29 -18.43 -3.39
C ILE A 171 6.27 -17.44 -2.80
N TYR A 172 7.32 -17.14 -3.55
CA TYR A 172 8.39 -16.30 -3.07
C TYR A 172 8.69 -15.17 -4.05
N ASP A 173 8.79 -13.94 -3.55
CA ASP A 173 9.17 -12.77 -4.32
C ASP A 173 10.68 -12.62 -4.21
N LEU A 174 11.38 -12.95 -5.30
CA LEU A 174 12.84 -12.92 -5.33
C LEU A 174 13.39 -11.51 -5.20
N LYS A 175 12.67 -10.53 -5.73
CA LYS A 175 13.14 -9.15 -5.72
C LYS A 175 13.06 -8.55 -4.32
N ARG A 176 12.01 -8.89 -3.56
CA ARG A 176 11.79 -8.33 -2.22
C ARG A 176 12.19 -9.28 -1.11
N GLU A 177 12.55 -10.51 -1.48
CA GLU A 177 13.10 -11.51 -0.56
C GLU A 177 12.12 -11.84 0.57
N TYR A 178 10.89 -12.13 0.19
CA TYR A 178 9.89 -12.65 1.11
C TYR A 178 8.88 -13.49 0.34
N GLY A 179 8.07 -14.25 1.08
CA GLY A 179 7.07 -15.09 0.45
C GLY A 179 6.03 -15.56 1.43
N TYR A 180 5.20 -16.50 0.99
CA TYR A 180 4.16 -17.10 1.80
C TYR A 180 4.16 -18.60 1.60
N TYR A 181 4.06 -19.26 2.73
CA TYR A 181 3.96 -20.71 2.76
C TYR A 181 2.67 -21.05 3.49
N UNK A 182 1.80 -21.75 2.59
CA UNK A 182 0.55 -21.98 3.19
C UNK A 182 0.08 -20.70 3.83
N UNK A 183 0.00 -19.91 3.84
CA UNK A 183 -0.60 -18.81 4.44
C UNK A 183 0.30 -18.12 5.50
N UNK A 184 1.50 -18.61 5.79
CA UNK A 184 2.41 -17.94 6.68
C UNK A 184 3.42 -17.11 5.90
N UNK A 185 3.72 -16.04 6.18
CA UNK A 185 4.69 -15.19 5.58
C UNK A 185 6.08 -15.68 5.94
N ILE A 186 6.96 -15.64 5.14
CA ILE A 186 8.36 -16.04 5.34
C ILE A 186 9.30 -15.03 4.69
N ARG A 187 10.56 -14.96 5.22
CA ARG A 187 11.59 -14.06 4.69
C ARG A 187 12.89 -14.80 4.50
#